data_c9d91ec59a12b2c7fd7ba400a961ab0b
#
_entry.id   c9d91ec59a12b2c7fd7ba400a961ab0b
#
_cell.length_a   1.000
_cell.length_b   1.000
_cell.length_c   1.000
_cell.angle_alpha   90.00
_cell.angle_beta   90.00
_cell.angle_gamma   90.00
#
_symmetry.space_group_name_H-M   'P 1'
#
loop_
_entity.id
_entity.type
_entity.pdbx_description
1 polymer ?
#
loop_
_entity_poly.entity_id
_entity_poly.type
_entity_poly.pdbx_seq_one_letter_code
_entity_poly.pdbx_strand_id
1 'polypeptide(L)'
;RDRLWVLDTGSINFSPVQTGGAKLIGIDLKQNQVVKTIVFSPDVVLPTTYLNDVRFDLRRGKAGMAFITDSSDKGANGIIVVDLDSGKSWRRLNDHPSTKAVPNFLPSVEGIPIMNREPGKPPQPLKLGADGIAISADGTRLFYCPLAS
;
A
#
# COMPACT_ATOMS: atom_id res chain seq x y z
N ARG A 1 0.73 -10.12 -19.27
CA ARG A 1 0.64 -8.84 -19.96
C ARG A 1 -0.82 -8.70 -20.34
N ASP A 2 -1.32 -7.64 -20.88
CA ASP A 2 -2.75 -7.43 -21.22
C ASP A 2 -3.72 -7.53 -20.01
N ARG A 3 -3.26 -7.24 -18.81
CA ARG A 3 -4.08 -7.17 -17.59
C ARG A 3 -4.03 -5.80 -16.96
N LEU A 4 -5.18 -5.29 -16.54
CA LEU A 4 -5.30 -4.21 -15.59
C LEU A 4 -5.36 -4.81 -14.17
N TRP A 5 -4.59 -4.25 -13.25
CA TRP A 5 -4.68 -4.60 -11.84
C TRP A 5 -5.31 -3.45 -11.06
N VAL A 6 -6.30 -3.77 -10.26
CA VAL A 6 -7.00 -2.82 -9.39
C VAL A 6 -6.74 -3.21 -7.94
N LEU A 7 -6.23 -2.27 -7.16
CA LEU A 7 -6.04 -2.42 -5.72
C LEU A 7 -7.25 -1.84 -4.99
N ASP A 8 -7.94 -2.68 -4.23
CA ASP A 8 -9.02 -2.27 -3.33
C ASP A 8 -8.48 -2.23 -1.91
N THR A 9 -8.56 -1.08 -1.27
CA THR A 9 -8.05 -0.87 0.08
C THR A 9 -8.86 -1.60 1.14
N GLY A 10 -10.14 -1.89 0.88
CA GLY A 10 -11.07 -2.38 1.88
C GLY A 10 -11.36 -1.38 3.01
N SER A 11 -10.84 -0.17 2.92
CA SER A 11 -10.95 0.89 3.93
C SER A 11 -11.61 2.12 3.31
N ILE A 12 -12.73 2.55 3.86
CA ILE A 12 -13.44 3.76 3.43
C ILE A 12 -13.02 4.91 4.34
N ASN A 13 -12.47 5.98 3.75
CA ASN A 13 -12.06 7.19 4.49
C ASN A 13 -11.15 6.87 5.71
N PHE A 14 -10.14 6.02 5.52
CA PHE A 14 -9.22 5.57 6.59
C PHE A 14 -9.92 4.88 7.77
N SER A 15 -11.14 4.36 7.57
CA SER A 15 -11.80 3.51 8.55
C SER A 15 -11.09 2.14 8.65
N PRO A 16 -11.32 1.36 9.71
CA PRO A 16 -10.78 0.00 9.80
C PRO A 16 -11.12 -0.84 8.56
N VAL A 17 -10.15 -1.62 8.12
CA VAL A 17 -10.31 -2.49 6.95
C VAL A 17 -11.45 -3.47 7.18
N GLN A 18 -12.38 -3.53 6.23
CA GLN A 18 -13.49 -4.48 6.26
C GLN A 18 -13.01 -5.89 5.93
N THR A 19 -13.53 -6.88 6.62
CA THR A 19 -13.20 -8.30 6.37
C THR A 19 -13.47 -8.67 4.92
N GLY A 20 -12.45 -9.19 4.23
CA GLY A 20 -12.51 -9.55 2.80
C GLY A 20 -12.57 -8.34 1.84
N GLY A 21 -12.51 -7.11 2.36
CA GLY A 21 -12.53 -5.88 1.56
C GLY A 21 -11.22 -5.68 0.80
N ALA A 22 -10.10 -5.76 1.50
CA ALA A 22 -8.78 -5.54 0.91
C ALA A 22 -8.39 -6.65 -0.07
N LYS A 23 -8.12 -6.29 -1.33
CA LYS A 23 -7.84 -7.26 -2.39
C LYS A 23 -7.13 -6.65 -3.59
N LEU A 24 -6.49 -7.49 -4.37
CA LEU A 24 -5.93 -7.17 -5.68
C LEU A 24 -6.72 -7.91 -6.75
N ILE A 25 -7.22 -7.19 -7.75
CA ILE A 25 -8.09 -7.72 -8.80
C ILE A 25 -7.39 -7.61 -10.13
N GLY A 26 -7.26 -8.72 -10.86
CA GLY A 26 -6.73 -8.76 -12.22
C GLY A 26 -7.85 -8.87 -13.24
N ILE A 27 -7.89 -7.92 -14.17
CA ILE A 27 -8.87 -7.84 -15.25
C ILE A 27 -8.17 -8.12 -16.58
N ASP A 28 -8.66 -9.08 -17.33
CA ASP A 28 -8.24 -9.32 -18.71
C ASP A 28 -8.83 -8.24 -19.62
N LEU A 29 -7.96 -7.45 -20.26
CA LEU A 29 -8.39 -6.31 -21.07
C LEU A 29 -8.98 -6.72 -22.43
N LYS A 30 -8.69 -7.93 -22.90
CA LYS A 30 -9.27 -8.43 -24.17
C LYS A 30 -10.67 -8.97 -23.96
N GLN A 31 -10.87 -9.69 -22.85
CA GLN A 31 -12.16 -10.30 -22.52
C GLN A 31 -13.05 -9.36 -21.70
N ASN A 32 -12.49 -8.28 -21.16
CA ASN A 32 -13.14 -7.36 -20.24
C ASN A 32 -13.77 -8.09 -19.03
N GLN A 33 -13.01 -9.03 -18.45
CA GLN A 33 -13.47 -9.90 -17.37
C GLN A 33 -12.46 -9.96 -16.23
N VAL A 34 -12.96 -10.09 -15.01
CA VAL A 34 -12.14 -10.41 -13.84
C VAL A 34 -11.62 -11.85 -13.98
N VAL A 35 -10.30 -11.99 -14.02
CA VAL A 35 -9.64 -13.30 -14.18
C VAL A 35 -8.82 -13.72 -12.96
N LYS A 36 -8.62 -12.81 -12.01
CA LYS A 36 -7.93 -13.09 -10.75
C LYS A 36 -8.45 -12.18 -9.66
N THR A 37 -8.70 -12.75 -8.48
CA THR A 37 -8.95 -12.00 -7.25
C THR A 37 -8.07 -12.57 -6.15
N ILE A 38 -7.27 -11.72 -5.53
CA ILE A 38 -6.40 -12.07 -4.41
C ILE A 38 -6.89 -11.28 -3.20
N VAL A 39 -7.62 -11.92 -2.30
CA VAL A 39 -8.08 -11.32 -1.04
C VAL A 39 -6.95 -11.45 -0.02
N PHE A 40 -6.63 -10.36 0.66
CA PHE A 40 -5.58 -10.36 1.68
C PHE A 40 -6.12 -10.86 3.02
N SER A 41 -5.33 -11.69 3.68
CA SER A 41 -5.64 -12.20 5.02
C SER A 41 -5.40 -11.15 6.11
N PRO A 42 -6.04 -11.26 7.29
CA PRO A 42 -5.92 -10.29 8.38
C PRO A 42 -4.51 -10.16 8.99
N ASP A 43 -3.64 -11.14 8.79
CA ASP A 43 -2.23 -11.09 9.19
C ASP A 43 -1.35 -10.31 8.20
N VAL A 44 -1.85 -10.10 6.99
CA VAL A 44 -1.19 -9.32 5.93
C VAL A 44 -1.75 -7.90 5.88
N VAL A 45 -3.06 -7.76 5.88
CA VAL A 45 -3.75 -6.47 5.93
C VAL A 45 -4.39 -6.32 7.30
N LEU A 46 -3.69 -5.58 8.17
CA LEU A 46 -4.11 -5.33 9.55
C LEU A 46 -5.33 -4.39 9.58
N PRO A 47 -6.07 -4.33 10.69
CA PRO A 47 -7.23 -3.44 10.80
C PRO A 47 -6.95 -1.96 10.52
N THR A 48 -5.69 -1.53 10.76
CA THR A 48 -5.23 -0.16 10.54
C THR A 48 -4.54 0.04 9.20
N THR A 49 -4.30 -1.01 8.42
CA THR A 49 -3.61 -0.92 7.14
C THR A 49 -4.36 -0.01 6.16
N TYR A 50 -3.63 0.83 5.46
CA TYR A 50 -4.12 1.56 4.31
C TYR A 50 -3.25 1.25 3.09
N LEU A 51 -3.76 0.35 2.24
CA LEU A 51 -3.09 -0.01 1.00
C LEU A 51 -3.08 1.21 0.07
N ASN A 52 -1.90 1.60 -0.41
CA ASN A 52 -1.79 2.81 -1.23
C ASN A 52 -1.26 2.49 -2.63
N ASP A 53 0.03 2.54 -2.84
CA ASP A 53 0.63 2.32 -4.15
C ASP A 53 1.01 0.86 -4.39
N VAL A 54 0.96 0.44 -5.65
CA VAL A 54 1.39 -0.89 -6.08
C VAL A 54 2.36 -0.82 -7.26
N ARG A 55 3.41 -1.65 -7.22
CA ARG A 55 4.31 -1.88 -8.35
C ARG A 55 4.44 -3.38 -8.62
N PHE A 56 4.61 -3.73 -9.89
CA PHE A 56 4.67 -5.10 -10.37
C PHE A 56 6.04 -5.40 -10.96
N ASP A 57 6.65 -6.51 -10.55
CA ASP A 57 7.79 -7.10 -11.23
C ASP A 57 7.37 -8.44 -11.87
N LEU A 58 7.05 -8.40 -13.14
CA LEU A 58 6.60 -9.57 -13.91
C LEU A 58 7.73 -10.51 -14.34
N ARG A 59 8.97 -10.23 -13.96
CA ARG A 59 10.15 -11.08 -14.21
C ARG A 59 10.34 -12.11 -13.11
N ARG A 60 9.77 -11.91 -11.93
CA ARG A 60 9.92 -12.76 -10.75
C ARG A 60 8.81 -13.78 -10.63
N GLY A 61 9.15 -15.00 -10.19
CA GLY A 61 8.17 -16.07 -10.04
C GLY A 61 7.55 -16.49 -11.38
N LYS A 62 6.43 -17.22 -11.32
CA LYS A 62 5.75 -17.74 -12.51
C LYS A 62 4.85 -16.71 -13.20
N ALA A 63 4.13 -15.88 -12.42
CA ALA A 63 3.22 -14.86 -12.95
C ALA A 63 3.61 -13.43 -12.56
N GLY A 64 4.69 -13.27 -11.83
CA GLY A 64 5.15 -11.99 -11.30
C GLY A 64 4.89 -11.81 -9.82
N MET A 65 5.44 -10.72 -9.28
CA MET A 65 5.27 -10.27 -7.91
C MET A 65 4.67 -8.87 -7.91
N ALA A 66 3.81 -8.58 -6.92
CA ALA A 66 3.39 -7.22 -6.61
C ALA A 66 3.97 -6.77 -5.27
N PHE A 67 4.25 -5.47 -5.17
CA PHE A 67 4.73 -4.81 -3.96
C PHE A 67 3.80 -3.63 -3.68
N ILE A 68 3.22 -3.60 -2.48
CA ILE A 68 2.19 -2.63 -2.09
C ILE A 68 2.64 -1.93 -0.81
N THR A 69 2.51 -0.60 -0.78
CA THR A 69 2.80 0.19 0.42
C THR A 69 1.61 0.22 1.37
N ASP A 70 1.91 0.18 2.67
CA ASP A 70 0.94 0.42 3.75
C ASP A 70 1.17 1.81 4.34
N SER A 71 0.34 2.76 3.92
CA SER A 71 0.42 4.18 4.29
C SER A 71 -0.35 4.52 5.56
N SER A 72 -0.72 3.54 6.37
CA SER A 72 -1.50 3.78 7.60
C SER A 72 -1.01 4.99 8.40
N ASP A 73 -1.94 5.75 8.92
CA ASP A 73 -1.70 6.87 9.86
C ASP A 73 -1.70 6.42 11.35
N LYS A 74 -2.14 5.19 11.62
CA LYS A 74 -2.43 4.68 12.98
C LYS A 74 -1.70 3.40 13.35
N GLY A 75 -1.11 2.72 12.39
CA GLY A 75 -0.61 1.37 12.62
C GLY A 75 0.79 1.10 12.13
N ALA A 76 1.12 -0.17 12.18
CA ALA A 76 2.37 -0.70 11.66
C ALA A 76 2.40 -0.56 10.13
N ASN A 77 3.22 0.35 9.64
CA ASN A 77 3.50 0.48 8.21
C ASN A 77 4.40 -0.64 7.73
N GLY A 78 4.40 -0.89 6.42
CA GLY A 78 5.22 -1.94 5.84
C GLY A 78 5.07 -2.02 4.33
N ILE A 79 5.68 -3.06 3.76
CA ILE A 79 5.54 -3.42 2.34
C ILE A 79 4.85 -4.78 2.28
N ILE A 80 3.73 -4.85 1.57
CA ILE A 80 3.04 -6.11 1.30
C ILE A 80 3.58 -6.67 -0.01
N VAL A 81 4.00 -7.93 0.02
CA VAL A 81 4.50 -8.65 -1.14
C VAL A 81 3.48 -9.71 -1.53
N VAL A 82 3.20 -9.82 -2.82
CA VAL A 82 2.18 -10.72 -3.37
C VAL A 82 2.77 -11.55 -4.50
N ASP A 83 2.68 -12.86 -4.40
CA ASP A 83 2.92 -13.76 -5.52
C ASP A 83 1.66 -13.83 -6.38
N LEU A 84 1.75 -13.35 -7.61
CA LEU A 84 0.60 -13.25 -8.52
C LEU A 84 0.14 -14.60 -9.09
N ASP A 85 0.96 -15.65 -9.02
CA ASP A 85 0.56 -17.00 -9.43
C ASP A 85 -0.27 -17.67 -8.35
N SER A 86 0.29 -17.81 -7.16
CA SER A 86 -0.37 -18.50 -6.05
C SER A 86 -1.40 -17.65 -5.31
N GLY A 87 -1.27 -16.33 -5.34
CA GLY A 87 -2.04 -15.38 -4.51
C GLY A 87 -1.52 -15.27 -3.08
N LYS A 88 -0.44 -15.99 -2.73
CA LYS A 88 0.17 -15.89 -1.41
C LYS A 88 0.73 -14.50 -1.19
N SER A 89 0.48 -13.94 -0.02
CA SER A 89 0.96 -12.60 0.35
C SER A 89 1.58 -12.62 1.75
N TRP A 90 2.46 -11.67 2.02
CA TRP A 90 3.12 -11.51 3.32
C TRP A 90 3.64 -10.08 3.48
N ARG A 91 3.90 -9.68 4.73
CA ARG A 91 4.48 -8.37 5.06
C ARG A 91 6.00 -8.44 5.12
N ARG A 92 6.64 -7.33 4.73
CA ARG A 92 8.05 -7.03 4.91
C ARG A 92 8.21 -5.65 5.55
N LEU A 93 9.29 -5.44 6.28
CA LEU A 93 9.59 -4.19 6.98
C LEU A 93 8.41 -3.72 7.86
N ASN A 94 7.67 -4.68 8.41
CA ASN A 94 6.52 -4.39 9.26
C ASN A 94 6.99 -3.62 10.50
N ASP A 95 6.39 -2.45 10.71
CA ASP A 95 6.73 -1.55 11.83
C ASP A 95 8.19 -1.07 11.85
N HIS A 96 8.92 -1.23 10.74
CA HIS A 96 10.31 -0.78 10.63
C HIS A 96 10.39 0.75 10.55
N PRO A 97 11.38 1.42 11.19
CA PRO A 97 11.49 2.87 11.16
C PRO A 97 11.45 3.49 9.75
N SER A 98 12.05 2.83 8.76
CA SER A 98 12.07 3.32 7.36
C SER A 98 10.71 3.29 6.65
N THR A 99 9.70 2.63 7.20
CA THR A 99 8.34 2.61 6.64
C THR A 99 7.37 3.52 7.39
N LYS A 100 7.82 4.16 8.46
CA LYS A 100 7.01 5.03 9.31
C LYS A 100 7.21 6.51 8.97
N ALA A 101 6.20 7.32 9.28
CA ALA A 101 6.36 8.75 9.35
C ALA A 101 7.48 9.14 10.35
N VAL A 102 8.32 10.11 9.97
CA VAL A 102 9.38 10.61 10.86
C VAL A 102 8.73 11.37 12.02
N PRO A 103 9.10 11.08 13.28
CA PRO A 103 8.57 11.80 14.42
C PRO A 103 8.81 13.32 14.31
N ASN A 104 7.78 14.10 14.59
CA ASN A 104 7.80 15.57 14.55
C ASN A 104 8.07 16.19 13.16
N PHE A 105 8.06 15.42 12.11
CA PHE A 105 8.11 15.96 10.75
C PHE A 105 6.80 16.69 10.44
N LEU A 106 6.93 17.89 9.89
CA LEU A 106 5.79 18.71 9.45
C LEU A 106 5.79 18.79 7.93
N PRO A 107 5.04 17.90 7.24
CA PRO A 107 4.96 17.97 5.79
C PRO A 107 4.33 19.30 5.35
N SER A 108 4.88 19.89 4.30
CA SER A 108 4.37 21.15 3.76
C SER A 108 4.40 21.16 2.23
N VAL A 109 3.44 21.84 1.63
CA VAL A 109 3.40 22.13 0.19
C VAL A 109 3.34 23.63 0.01
N GLU A 110 4.27 24.19 -0.77
CA GLU A 110 4.41 25.63 -0.99
C GLU A 110 4.48 26.46 0.32
N GLY A 111 5.13 25.90 1.33
CA GLY A 111 5.25 26.51 2.66
C GLY A 111 4.01 26.39 3.55
N ILE A 112 2.94 25.75 3.09
CA ILE A 112 1.72 25.53 3.88
C ILE A 112 1.77 24.13 4.50
N PRO A 113 1.72 24.03 5.86
CA PRO A 113 1.69 22.75 6.56
C PRO A 113 0.48 21.89 6.17
N ILE A 114 0.72 20.61 5.91
CA ILE A 114 -0.34 19.63 5.69
C ILE A 114 -0.77 19.08 7.05
N MET A 115 -2.02 19.38 7.42
CA MET A 115 -2.59 19.06 8.72
C MET A 115 -3.81 18.16 8.56
N ASN A 116 -3.89 17.13 9.37
CA ASN A 116 -5.14 16.40 9.59
C ASN A 116 -6.06 17.26 10.50
N ARG A 117 -7.30 17.45 10.05
CA ARG A 117 -8.30 18.31 10.74
C ARG A 117 -9.55 17.48 11.05
N GLU A 118 -9.53 16.82 12.19
CA GLU A 118 -10.71 16.10 12.67
C GLU A 118 -11.68 17.08 13.37
N PRO A 119 -13.01 16.96 13.13
CA PRO A 119 -14.00 17.80 13.80
C PRO A 119 -13.86 17.72 15.33
N GLY A 120 -13.80 18.89 16.00
CA GLY A 120 -13.72 18.98 17.46
C GLY A 120 -12.34 18.68 18.05
N LYS A 121 -11.32 18.43 17.22
CA LYS A 121 -9.93 18.23 17.68
C LYS A 121 -8.99 19.30 17.14
N PRO A 122 -7.91 19.64 17.86
CA PRO A 122 -6.87 20.51 17.33
C PRO A 122 -6.22 19.87 16.11
N PRO A 123 -5.83 20.66 15.09
CA PRO A 123 -5.10 20.15 13.93
C PRO A 123 -3.81 19.44 14.34
N GLN A 124 -3.54 18.30 13.69
CA GLN A 124 -2.31 17.53 13.90
C GLN A 124 -1.54 17.41 12.58
N PRO A 125 -0.20 17.39 12.58
CA PRO A 125 0.57 17.06 11.38
C PRO A 125 0.12 15.75 10.75
N LEU A 126 0.05 15.71 9.41
CA LEU A 126 -0.23 14.48 8.70
C LEU A 126 0.89 13.46 8.97
N LYS A 127 0.52 12.25 9.34
CA LYS A 127 1.44 11.14 9.67
C LYS A 127 1.10 9.94 8.80
N LEU A 128 1.59 9.93 7.57
CA LEU A 128 1.44 8.78 6.68
C LEU A 128 2.78 8.08 6.50
N GLY A 129 2.77 6.76 6.66
CA GLY A 129 3.95 5.91 6.47
C GLY A 129 4.29 5.67 5.01
N ALA A 130 4.80 4.47 4.71
CA ALA A 130 5.24 4.06 3.37
C ALA A 130 4.18 4.33 2.31
N ASP A 131 4.48 5.19 1.35
CA ASP A 131 3.56 5.74 0.36
C ASP A 131 4.12 5.55 -1.06
N GLY A 132 5.02 6.41 -1.50
CA GLY A 132 5.63 6.27 -2.82
C GLY A 132 6.46 4.98 -2.95
N ILE A 133 6.37 4.32 -4.11
CA ILE A 133 7.10 3.08 -4.38
C ILE A 133 7.51 2.99 -5.86
N ALA A 134 8.74 2.53 -6.13
CA ALA A 134 9.28 2.32 -7.46
C ALA A 134 10.17 1.09 -7.51
N ILE A 135 10.29 0.48 -8.69
CA ILE A 135 11.20 -0.64 -8.96
C ILE A 135 12.24 -0.18 -9.98
N SER A 136 13.52 -0.52 -9.75
CA SER A 136 14.57 -0.25 -10.72
C SER A 136 14.32 -0.98 -12.05
N ALA A 137 14.83 -0.44 -13.14
CA ALA A 137 14.63 -1.00 -14.48
C ALA A 137 15.09 -2.46 -14.60
N ASP A 138 16.16 -2.83 -13.89
CA ASP A 138 16.68 -4.21 -13.81
C ASP A 138 15.93 -5.10 -12.81
N GLY A 139 15.03 -4.54 -11.98
CA GLY A 139 14.25 -5.25 -10.96
C GLY A 139 15.05 -5.71 -9.75
N THR A 140 16.26 -5.22 -9.57
CA THR A 140 17.12 -5.62 -8.43
C THR A 140 16.83 -4.83 -7.17
N ARG A 141 16.21 -3.62 -7.30
CA ARG A 141 15.96 -2.71 -6.18
C ARG A 141 14.51 -2.25 -6.16
N LEU A 142 13.98 -2.20 -4.95
CA LEU A 142 12.70 -1.56 -4.62
C LEU A 142 12.99 -0.28 -3.84
N PHE A 143 12.48 0.84 -4.29
CA PHE A 143 12.55 2.13 -3.62
C PHE A 143 11.19 2.46 -3.05
N TYR A 144 11.15 2.99 -1.85
CA TYR A 144 9.93 3.46 -1.21
C TYR A 144 10.26 4.62 -0.27
N CYS A 145 9.26 5.43 0.03
CA CYS A 145 9.40 6.52 1.02
C CYS A 145 8.11 6.66 1.82
N PRO A 146 8.19 7.00 3.12
CA PRO A 146 7.04 7.53 3.84
C PRO A 146 6.63 8.88 3.26
N LEU A 147 5.34 9.20 3.29
CA LEU A 147 4.86 10.51 2.83
C LEU A 147 5.31 11.62 3.79
N ALA A 148 5.33 11.31 5.08
CA ALA A 148 5.75 12.23 6.12
C ALA A 148 7.20 11.96 6.55
N SER A 149 8.17 12.21 5.66
CA SER A 149 9.60 12.00 5.89
C SER A 149 10.46 13.08 5.22
#